data_f5498d1c0e9f4f0212a0b5bcdb9cfaad
#
_entry.id   f5498d1c0e9f4f0212a0b5bcdb9cfaad
#
_cell.length_a   1.000
_cell.length_b   1.000
_cell.length_c   1.000
_cell.angle_alpha   90.00
_cell.angle_beta   90.00
_cell.angle_gamma   90.00
#
_symmetry.space_group_name_H-M   'P 1'
#
loop_
_entity.id
_entity.type
_entity.pdbx_description
1 polymer ?
#
loop_
_entity_poly.entity_id
_entity_poly.type
_entity_poly.pdbx_seq_one_letter_code
_entity_poly.pdbx_strand_id
1 'polypeptide(L)'
;PLAATDQRTLDLLRQMIADFAAQAATAGVTAPIPAEVMRAWFQGTLAADDSRQPWLSGGVTFGKMVPMRLIPFRVICLLGMNDGEFPRRDPAGGLNRLAAALGTAQRQFGDRSIRDDDRGLFLQLFAAAGDVFYVSWLGQDPRSGEPLPPSVVVAELADAAAEYFADAGKVREQLV
;
A
#
# COMPACT_ATOMS: atom_id res chain seq x y z
N PRO A 1 -4.70 23.90 -30.86
CA PRO A 1 -4.10 22.59 -30.65
C PRO A 1 -4.07 22.31 -29.15
N LEU A 2 -4.62 21.15 -28.74
CA LEU A 2 -4.55 20.68 -27.37
C LEU A 2 -3.08 20.41 -26.99
N ALA A 3 -2.71 20.64 -25.74
CA ALA A 3 -1.41 20.27 -25.26
C ALA A 3 -1.20 18.75 -25.40
N ALA A 4 0.04 18.29 -25.58
CA ALA A 4 0.33 16.86 -25.78
C ALA A 4 -0.19 15.98 -24.63
N THR A 5 -0.27 16.52 -23.41
CA THR A 5 -0.86 15.88 -22.24
C THR A 5 -2.35 15.69 -22.37
N ASP A 6 -3.07 16.71 -22.88
CA ASP A 6 -4.52 16.67 -23.07
C ASP A 6 -4.90 15.67 -24.17
N GLN A 7 -4.10 15.60 -25.23
CA GLN A 7 -4.27 14.62 -26.30
C GLN A 7 -4.20 13.18 -25.77
N ARG A 8 -3.17 12.89 -24.96
CA ARG A 8 -3.00 11.56 -24.31
C ARG A 8 -4.18 11.21 -23.41
N THR A 9 -4.67 12.18 -22.65
CA THR A 9 -5.83 11.99 -21.77
C THR A 9 -7.10 11.68 -22.59
N LEU A 10 -7.30 12.37 -23.70
CA LEU A 10 -8.42 12.09 -24.60
C LEU A 10 -8.33 10.70 -25.23
N ASP A 11 -7.15 10.31 -25.67
CA ASP A 11 -6.96 8.99 -26.27
C ASP A 11 -7.16 7.87 -25.23
N LEU A 12 -6.76 8.10 -23.97
CA LEU A 12 -7.07 7.19 -22.87
C LEU A 12 -8.57 7.02 -22.67
N LEU A 13 -9.31 8.14 -22.58
CA LEU A 13 -10.77 8.09 -22.40
C LEU A 13 -11.47 7.37 -23.55
N ARG A 14 -11.04 7.61 -24.79
CA ARG A 14 -11.56 6.90 -25.97
C ARG A 14 -11.29 5.40 -25.89
N GLN A 15 -10.08 5.03 -25.48
CA GLN A 15 -9.72 3.62 -25.30
C GLN A 15 -10.60 2.96 -24.22
N MET A 16 -10.81 3.62 -23.09
CA MET A 16 -11.67 3.10 -22.02
C MET A 16 -13.11 2.89 -22.49
N ILE A 17 -13.65 3.79 -23.30
CA ILE A 17 -15.00 3.64 -23.87
C ILE A 17 -15.05 2.43 -24.82
N ALA A 18 -14.04 2.28 -25.67
CA ALA A 18 -13.94 1.14 -26.56
C ALA A 18 -13.82 -0.19 -25.82
N ASP A 19 -13.01 -0.24 -24.77
CA ASP A 19 -12.81 -1.42 -23.92
C ASP A 19 -14.10 -1.81 -23.19
N PHE A 20 -14.84 -0.83 -22.66
CA PHE A 20 -16.15 -1.07 -22.04
C PHE A 20 -17.14 -1.69 -23.04
N ALA A 21 -17.22 -1.12 -24.24
CA ALA A 21 -18.10 -1.64 -25.29
C ALA A 21 -17.70 -3.06 -25.73
N ALA A 22 -16.42 -3.33 -25.87
CA ALA A 22 -15.89 -4.65 -26.22
C ALA A 22 -16.20 -5.70 -25.13
N GLN A 23 -16.03 -5.35 -23.87
CA GLN A 23 -16.37 -6.23 -22.75
C GLN A 23 -17.86 -6.55 -22.70
N ALA A 24 -18.73 -5.53 -22.88
CA ALA A 24 -20.18 -5.72 -22.94
C ALA A 24 -20.58 -6.64 -24.09
N ALA A 25 -19.99 -6.47 -25.27
CA ALA A 25 -20.22 -7.32 -26.43
C ALA A 25 -19.75 -8.76 -26.19
N THR A 26 -18.59 -8.94 -25.60
CA THR A 26 -18.05 -10.27 -25.26
C THR A 26 -18.94 -10.99 -24.23
N ALA A 27 -19.52 -10.25 -23.28
CA ALA A 27 -20.45 -10.77 -22.29
C ALA A 27 -21.87 -11.01 -22.85
N GLY A 28 -22.12 -10.71 -24.14
CA GLY A 28 -23.43 -10.89 -24.78
C GLY A 28 -24.53 -9.97 -24.24
N VAL A 29 -24.14 -8.81 -23.65
CA VAL A 29 -25.10 -7.86 -23.10
C VAL A 29 -25.78 -7.10 -24.24
N THR A 30 -27.08 -7.33 -24.42
CA THR A 30 -27.92 -6.69 -25.43
C THR A 30 -28.86 -5.62 -24.86
N ALA A 31 -29.06 -5.66 -23.53
CA ALA A 31 -29.92 -4.69 -22.84
C ALA A 31 -29.16 -3.34 -22.63
N PRO A 32 -29.90 -2.23 -22.54
CA PRO A 32 -29.31 -0.95 -22.16
C PRO A 32 -28.60 -1.06 -20.80
N ILE A 33 -27.37 -0.56 -20.73
CA ILE A 33 -26.59 -0.56 -19.49
C ILE A 33 -26.91 0.72 -18.71
N PRO A 34 -27.34 0.62 -17.43
CA PRO A 34 -27.61 1.78 -16.60
C PRO A 34 -26.37 2.66 -16.41
N ALA A 35 -26.57 3.98 -16.35
CA ALA A 35 -25.49 4.95 -16.19
C ALA A 35 -24.68 4.73 -14.88
N GLU A 36 -25.30 4.18 -13.86
CA GLU A 36 -24.67 3.83 -12.57
C GLU A 36 -23.63 2.73 -12.73
N VAL A 37 -23.93 1.71 -13.52
CA VAL A 37 -23.00 0.61 -13.82
C VAL A 37 -21.81 1.14 -14.62
N MET A 38 -22.07 1.98 -15.63
CA MET A 38 -21.01 2.64 -16.40
C MET A 38 -20.12 3.46 -15.48
N ARG A 39 -20.70 4.28 -14.61
CA ARG A 39 -19.95 5.12 -13.67
C ARG A 39 -19.08 4.27 -12.73
N ALA A 40 -19.64 3.22 -12.17
CA ALA A 40 -18.88 2.32 -11.28
C ALA A 40 -17.69 1.65 -11.99
N TRP A 41 -17.90 1.20 -13.24
CA TRP A 41 -16.85 0.61 -14.05
C TRP A 41 -15.72 1.61 -14.37
N PHE A 42 -16.08 2.83 -14.82
CA PHE A 42 -15.08 3.87 -15.10
C PHE A 42 -14.33 4.30 -13.85
N GLN A 43 -15.01 4.47 -12.72
CA GLN A 43 -14.36 4.80 -11.44
C GLN A 43 -13.38 3.70 -11.01
N GLY A 44 -13.78 2.43 -11.12
CA GLY A 44 -12.91 1.30 -10.81
C GLY A 44 -11.68 1.23 -11.71
N THR A 45 -11.88 1.45 -13.02
CA THR A 45 -10.79 1.42 -14.01
C THR A 45 -9.81 2.60 -13.81
N LEU A 46 -10.32 3.80 -13.56
CA LEU A 46 -9.49 4.98 -13.29
C LEU A 46 -8.72 4.85 -11.97
N ALA A 47 -9.33 4.26 -10.94
CA ALA A 47 -8.67 4.03 -9.68
C ALA A 47 -7.55 2.95 -9.76
N ALA A 48 -7.69 2.00 -10.70
CA ALA A 48 -6.70 0.95 -10.91
C ALA A 48 -5.47 1.43 -11.73
N ASP A 49 -5.58 2.54 -12.45
CA ASP A 49 -4.59 3.01 -13.42
C ASP A 49 -3.51 3.93 -12.81
N ASP A 50 -3.08 3.61 -11.61
CA ASP A 50 -2.01 4.33 -10.88
C ASP A 50 -0.59 4.04 -11.44
N SER A 51 -0.50 3.24 -12.51
CA SER A 51 0.77 2.69 -13.03
C SER A 51 1.49 3.55 -14.08
N ARG A 52 0.94 4.71 -14.46
CA ARG A 52 1.45 5.52 -15.59
C ARG A 52 2.46 6.60 -15.25
N GLN A 53 2.81 6.76 -14.00
CA GLN A 53 3.89 7.67 -13.65
C GLN A 53 5.25 7.05 -14.04
N PRO A 54 6.14 7.82 -14.68
CA PRO A 54 7.47 7.33 -15.02
C PRO A 54 8.19 6.92 -13.74
N TRP A 55 8.41 5.61 -13.59
CA TRP A 55 9.03 5.05 -12.41
C TRP A 55 10.55 5.10 -12.56
N LEU A 56 11.26 5.48 -11.50
CA LEU A 56 12.73 5.58 -11.48
C LEU A 56 13.30 6.57 -12.53
N SER A 57 12.58 7.65 -12.82
CA SER A 57 13.02 8.69 -13.77
C SER A 57 14.09 9.65 -13.23
N GLY A 58 14.61 9.39 -12.03
CA GLY A 58 15.54 10.27 -11.29
C GLY A 58 14.81 11.18 -10.30
N GLY A 59 15.50 11.58 -9.24
CA GLY A 59 14.91 12.39 -8.16
C GLY A 59 14.16 11.56 -7.13
N VAL A 60 13.09 12.13 -6.54
CA VAL A 60 12.27 11.46 -5.52
C VAL A 60 11.19 10.62 -6.19
N THR A 61 11.13 9.33 -5.83
CA THR A 61 10.12 8.41 -6.33
C THR A 61 9.08 8.13 -5.25
N PHE A 62 7.80 8.34 -5.58
CA PHE A 62 6.67 7.97 -4.72
C PHE A 62 6.02 6.69 -5.24
N GLY A 63 5.67 5.79 -4.36
CA GLY A 63 5.05 4.53 -4.75
C GLY A 63 4.50 3.72 -3.60
N LYS A 64 3.74 2.69 -3.93
CA LYS A 64 3.32 1.67 -2.97
C LYS A 64 4.52 0.80 -2.59
N MET A 65 4.52 0.25 -1.36
CA MET A 65 5.63 -0.55 -0.86
C MET A 65 5.93 -1.79 -1.72
N VAL A 66 4.91 -2.49 -2.22
CA VAL A 66 5.07 -3.78 -2.90
C VAL A 66 5.97 -3.69 -4.14
N PRO A 67 5.79 -2.75 -5.08
CA PRO A 67 6.70 -2.64 -6.22
C PRO A 67 8.12 -2.22 -5.84
N MET A 68 8.28 -1.58 -4.67
CA MET A 68 9.53 -1.00 -4.20
C MET A 68 10.38 -1.96 -3.38
N ARG A 69 9.87 -3.12 -3.05
CA ARG A 69 10.58 -4.10 -2.22
C ARG A 69 11.89 -4.56 -2.89
N LEU A 70 12.93 -4.70 -2.07
CA LEU A 70 14.27 -5.14 -2.50
C LEU A 70 14.97 -4.24 -3.54
N ILE A 71 14.41 -3.08 -3.87
CA ILE A 71 15.10 -2.09 -4.70
C ILE A 71 15.96 -1.24 -3.77
N PRO A 72 17.29 -1.23 -3.93
CA PRO A 72 18.16 -0.45 -3.06
C PRO A 72 18.04 1.04 -3.36
N PHE A 73 17.70 1.81 -2.34
CA PHE A 73 17.76 3.27 -2.38
C PHE A 73 18.66 3.77 -1.25
N ARG A 74 19.31 4.91 -1.45
CA ARG A 74 20.08 5.54 -0.38
C ARG A 74 19.20 5.97 0.78
N VAL A 75 18.01 6.48 0.49
CA VAL A 75 17.03 6.94 1.47
C VAL A 75 15.68 6.31 1.16
N ILE A 76 15.08 5.65 2.13
CA ILE A 76 13.71 5.14 2.06
C ILE A 76 12.88 5.82 3.14
N CYS A 77 11.75 6.43 2.75
CA CYS A 77 10.81 7.06 3.65
C CYS A 77 9.49 6.30 3.66
N LEU A 78 9.12 5.73 4.79
CA LEU A 78 7.80 5.13 5.02
C LEU A 78 6.91 6.12 5.75
N LEU A 79 5.82 6.51 5.11
CA LEU A 79 4.88 7.51 5.64
C LEU A 79 3.59 6.83 6.09
N GLY A 80 3.02 7.33 7.20
CA GLY A 80 1.72 6.86 7.69
C GLY A 80 1.77 5.48 8.34
N MET A 81 2.85 5.17 9.06
CA MET A 81 3.00 3.91 9.78
C MET A 81 2.23 3.94 11.12
N ASN A 82 0.92 4.16 11.02
CA ASN A 82 0.02 4.29 12.15
C ASN A 82 -0.39 2.92 12.72
N ASP A 83 -0.69 2.89 14.02
CA ASP A 83 -1.27 1.69 14.62
C ASP A 83 -2.62 1.34 13.99
N GLY A 84 -2.84 0.06 13.77
CA GLY A 84 -4.07 -0.47 13.16
C GLY A 84 -4.17 -0.30 11.64
N GLU A 85 -3.33 0.54 11.00
CA GLU A 85 -3.29 0.69 9.53
C GLU A 85 -2.24 -0.20 8.89
N PHE A 86 -1.09 -0.34 9.54
CA PHE A 86 -0.02 -1.22 9.09
C PHE A 86 0.58 -2.00 10.28
N PRO A 87 0.88 -3.30 10.14
CA PRO A 87 0.51 -4.19 9.02
C PRO A 87 -1.00 -4.35 8.90
N ARG A 88 -1.48 -4.55 7.68
CA ARG A 88 -2.90 -4.77 7.41
C ARG A 88 -3.40 -6.01 8.15
N ARG A 89 -4.65 -5.98 8.55
CA ARG A 89 -5.28 -7.14 9.19
C ARG A 89 -5.66 -8.18 8.15
N ASP A 90 -5.51 -9.45 8.51
CA ASP A 90 -6.08 -10.52 7.69
C ASP A 90 -7.60 -10.38 7.67
N PRO A 91 -8.26 -10.59 6.51
CA PRO A 91 -9.71 -10.46 6.42
C PRO A 91 -10.38 -11.50 7.34
N ALA A 92 -11.14 -11.00 8.30
CA ALA A 92 -11.92 -11.83 9.19
C ALA A 92 -13.20 -12.28 8.50
N GLY A 93 -13.40 -13.59 8.34
CA GLY A 93 -14.65 -14.18 7.84
C GLY A 93 -14.75 -14.27 6.31
N GLY A 94 -15.94 -14.58 5.82
CA GLY A 94 -16.23 -14.78 4.42
C GLY A 94 -15.98 -16.20 3.94
N LEU A 95 -15.99 -16.39 2.63
CA LEU A 95 -15.83 -17.69 1.97
C LEU A 95 -14.37 -18.20 1.96
N ASN A 96 -13.42 -17.39 2.38
CA ASN A 96 -12.00 -17.77 2.42
C ASN A 96 -11.69 -18.60 3.67
N ARG A 97 -11.76 -19.92 3.54
CA ARG A 97 -11.49 -20.87 4.62
C ARG A 97 -10.01 -20.87 5.05
N LEU A 98 -9.09 -20.52 4.17
CA LEU A 98 -7.66 -20.38 4.50
C LEU A 98 -7.44 -19.22 5.46
N ALA A 99 -8.09 -18.08 5.20
CA ALA A 99 -8.03 -16.93 6.11
C ALA A 99 -8.66 -17.26 7.49
N ALA A 100 -9.72 -18.07 7.52
CA ALA A 100 -10.35 -18.51 8.77
C ALA A 100 -9.45 -19.44 9.60
N ALA A 101 -8.51 -20.15 8.98
CA ALA A 101 -7.55 -21.00 9.65
C ALA A 101 -6.35 -20.26 10.23
N LEU A 102 -6.13 -19.00 9.82
CA LEU A 102 -5.02 -18.18 10.33
C LEU A 102 -5.13 -17.98 11.84
N GLY A 103 -4.02 -18.18 12.55
CA GLY A 103 -3.98 -18.09 14.01
C GLY A 103 -4.55 -19.31 14.74
N THR A 104 -4.98 -20.36 14.04
CA THR A 104 -5.46 -21.61 14.62
C THR A 104 -4.50 -22.77 14.38
N ALA A 105 -4.70 -23.90 15.09
CA ALA A 105 -3.95 -25.14 14.86
C ALA A 105 -4.20 -25.77 13.46
N GLN A 106 -5.18 -25.28 12.73
CA GLN A 106 -5.54 -25.77 11.39
C GLN A 106 -4.76 -25.06 10.27
N ARG A 107 -3.99 -24.00 10.61
CA ARG A 107 -3.12 -23.32 9.65
C ARG A 107 -2.11 -24.31 9.09
N GLN A 108 -2.00 -24.37 7.78
CA GLN A 108 -1.01 -25.18 7.09
C GLN A 108 0.17 -24.32 6.61
N PHE A 109 1.30 -24.99 6.39
CA PHE A 109 2.44 -24.33 5.78
C PHE A 109 2.07 -23.87 4.36
N GLY A 110 2.28 -22.58 4.10
CA GLY A 110 1.91 -21.95 2.84
C GLY A 110 0.58 -21.18 2.88
N ASP A 111 -0.22 -21.29 3.93
CA ASP A 111 -1.39 -20.43 4.12
C ASP A 111 -0.95 -18.98 4.26
N ARG A 112 -1.39 -18.17 3.32
CA ARG A 112 -0.95 -16.78 3.20
C ARG A 112 -1.67 -15.89 4.20
N SER A 113 -0.88 -15.13 4.98
CA SER A 113 -1.34 -14.04 5.84
C SER A 113 -0.89 -12.71 5.25
N ILE A 114 -1.82 -11.79 5.05
CA ILE A 114 -1.52 -10.42 4.61
C ILE A 114 -0.67 -9.71 5.66
N ARG A 115 -0.95 -9.97 6.93
CA ARG A 115 -0.20 -9.41 8.04
C ARG A 115 1.27 -9.86 8.04
N ASP A 116 1.52 -11.16 7.82
CA ASP A 116 2.87 -11.71 7.75
C ASP A 116 3.61 -11.21 6.50
N ASP A 117 2.91 -11.10 5.37
CA ASP A 117 3.45 -10.52 4.13
C ASP A 117 3.88 -9.05 4.33
N ASP A 118 3.05 -8.25 5.00
CA ASP A 118 3.36 -6.84 5.29
C ASP A 118 4.56 -6.70 6.24
N ARG A 119 4.68 -7.57 7.25
CA ARG A 119 5.85 -7.61 8.13
C ARG A 119 7.13 -7.97 7.35
N GLY A 120 7.05 -8.97 6.48
CA GLY A 120 8.14 -9.34 5.58
C GLY A 120 8.52 -8.21 4.63
N LEU A 121 7.53 -7.48 4.09
CA LEU A 121 7.74 -6.32 3.22
C LEU A 121 8.43 -5.16 3.96
N PHE A 122 8.05 -4.88 5.20
CA PHE A 122 8.71 -3.88 6.03
C PHE A 122 10.20 -4.20 6.24
N LEU A 123 10.52 -5.44 6.58
CA LEU A 123 11.91 -5.89 6.72
C LEU A 123 12.71 -5.80 5.42
N GLN A 124 12.07 -6.10 4.28
CA GLN A 124 12.72 -5.98 2.97
C GLN A 124 13.03 -4.53 2.61
N LEU A 125 12.13 -3.59 2.94
CA LEU A 125 12.36 -2.16 2.73
C LEU A 125 13.43 -1.61 3.68
N PHE A 126 13.42 -2.05 4.94
CA PHE A 126 14.47 -1.71 5.90
C PHE A 126 15.84 -2.19 5.41
N ALA A 127 15.95 -3.43 4.97
CA ALA A 127 17.20 -4.00 4.45
C ALA A 127 17.66 -3.36 3.12
N ALA A 128 16.74 -2.78 2.35
CA ALA A 128 17.05 -2.11 1.09
C ALA A 128 17.50 -0.65 1.25
N ALA A 129 17.34 -0.05 2.44
CA ALA A 129 17.80 1.31 2.72
C ALA A 129 19.32 1.33 2.90
N GLY A 130 20.00 2.17 2.09
CA GLY A 130 21.46 2.27 2.12
C GLY A 130 21.98 3.18 3.22
N ASP A 131 21.50 4.41 3.28
CA ASP A 131 22.00 5.43 4.20
C ASP A 131 20.99 5.78 5.28
N VAL A 132 19.71 5.92 4.92
CA VAL A 132 18.66 6.38 5.84
C VAL A 132 17.37 5.60 5.62
N PHE A 133 16.82 5.07 6.70
CA PHE A 133 15.46 4.54 6.76
C PHE A 133 14.61 5.46 7.63
N TYR A 134 13.75 6.26 7.01
CA TYR A 134 12.87 7.21 7.69
C TYR A 134 11.47 6.64 7.82
N VAL A 135 10.89 6.75 9.01
CA VAL A 135 9.54 6.29 9.28
C VAL A 135 8.75 7.40 9.95
N SER A 136 7.49 7.59 9.53
CA SER A 136 6.62 8.56 10.18
C SER A 136 5.24 7.99 10.46
N TRP A 137 4.64 8.46 11.54
CA TRP A 137 3.26 8.15 11.96
C TRP A 137 2.61 9.38 12.58
N LEU A 138 1.31 9.33 12.80
CA LEU A 138 0.58 10.36 13.55
C LEU A 138 0.77 10.09 15.05
N GLY A 139 1.59 10.89 15.72
CA GLY A 139 1.85 10.76 17.15
C GLY A 139 0.69 11.22 18.05
N GLN A 140 -0.26 11.97 17.48
CA GLN A 140 -1.44 12.48 18.20
C GLN A 140 -2.66 12.50 17.28
N ASP A 141 -3.83 12.25 17.85
CA ASP A 141 -5.11 12.45 17.16
C ASP A 141 -5.34 13.96 16.92
N PRO A 142 -5.54 14.38 15.66
CA PRO A 142 -5.70 15.79 15.33
C PRO A 142 -6.97 16.44 15.89
N ARG A 143 -7.94 15.64 16.37
CA ARG A 143 -9.20 16.12 16.95
C ARG A 143 -9.20 16.15 18.47
N SER A 144 -8.71 15.07 19.08
CA SER A 144 -8.72 14.93 20.56
C SER A 144 -7.38 15.33 21.20
N GLY A 145 -6.27 15.35 20.43
CA GLY A 145 -4.93 15.56 20.99
C GLY A 145 -4.40 14.35 21.78
N GLU A 146 -5.11 13.23 21.76
CA GLU A 146 -4.66 12.02 22.45
C GLU A 146 -3.44 11.42 21.75
N PRO A 147 -2.43 10.91 22.50
CA PRO A 147 -1.27 10.27 21.90
C PRO A 147 -1.66 8.99 21.19
N LEU A 148 -1.14 8.81 19.97
CA LEU A 148 -1.32 7.63 19.15
C LEU A 148 0.01 6.88 19.03
N PRO A 149 0.03 5.56 19.29
CA PRO A 149 1.24 4.76 19.13
C PRO A 149 1.59 4.56 17.65
N PRO A 150 2.88 4.31 17.36
CA PRO A 150 3.29 3.85 16.03
C PRO A 150 2.76 2.46 15.75
N SER A 151 2.82 2.07 14.48
CA SER A 151 2.61 0.69 14.04
C SER A 151 3.48 -0.28 14.86
N VAL A 152 2.95 -1.49 15.12
CA VAL A 152 3.66 -2.52 15.89
C VAL A 152 5.04 -2.87 15.32
N VAL A 153 5.21 -2.86 13.99
CA VAL A 153 6.51 -3.17 13.37
C VAL A 153 7.53 -2.05 13.58
N VAL A 154 7.07 -0.81 13.71
CA VAL A 154 7.92 0.34 14.04
C VAL A 154 8.33 0.29 15.51
N ALA A 155 7.42 -0.04 16.40
CA ALA A 155 7.73 -0.22 17.83
C ALA A 155 8.74 -1.37 18.03
N GLU A 156 8.55 -2.52 17.38
CA GLU A 156 9.47 -3.64 17.42
C GLU A 156 10.87 -3.28 16.87
N LEU A 157 10.92 -2.49 15.77
CA LEU A 157 12.20 -2.01 15.24
C LEU A 157 12.90 -1.08 16.23
N ALA A 158 12.15 -0.17 16.87
CA ALA A 158 12.68 0.75 17.86
C ALA A 158 13.21 0.00 19.08
N ASP A 159 12.50 -1.01 19.55
CA ASP A 159 12.94 -1.87 20.66
C ASP A 159 14.21 -2.64 20.30
N ALA A 160 14.25 -3.26 19.13
CA ALA A 160 15.45 -3.96 18.65
C ALA A 160 16.65 -3.00 18.49
N ALA A 161 16.42 -1.79 17.94
CA ALA A 161 17.48 -0.78 17.81
C ALA A 161 18.00 -0.35 19.20
N ALA A 162 17.12 -0.19 20.18
CA ALA A 162 17.50 0.21 21.52
C ALA A 162 18.44 -0.78 22.21
N GLU A 163 18.38 -2.08 21.87
CA GLU A 163 19.29 -3.11 22.41
C GLU A 163 20.74 -2.93 21.93
N TYR A 164 20.96 -2.29 20.78
CA TYR A 164 22.29 -2.06 20.22
C TYR A 164 22.94 -0.73 20.66
N PHE A 165 22.18 0.16 21.30
CA PHE A 165 22.70 1.43 21.78
C PHE A 165 22.89 1.43 23.29
N ALA A 166 24.03 1.94 23.76
CA ALA A 166 24.38 1.99 25.18
C ALA A 166 23.40 2.82 26.04
N ASP A 167 22.54 3.63 25.41
CA ASP A 167 21.59 4.55 26.05
C ASP A 167 20.17 4.35 25.45
N ALA A 168 19.63 3.15 25.67
CA ALA A 168 18.33 2.73 25.15
C ALA A 168 17.17 3.72 25.47
N GLY A 169 17.24 4.43 26.62
CA GLY A 169 16.25 5.46 26.99
C GLY A 169 16.25 6.65 26.04
N LYS A 170 17.42 7.15 25.65
CA LYS A 170 17.53 8.30 24.74
C LYS A 170 17.09 7.97 23.30
N VAL A 171 17.30 6.75 22.85
CA VAL A 171 16.86 6.32 21.51
C VAL A 171 15.33 6.36 21.41
N ARG A 172 14.62 5.94 22.45
CA ARG A 172 13.15 5.98 22.50
C ARG A 172 12.60 7.40 22.52
N GLU A 173 13.27 8.32 23.25
CA GLU A 173 12.87 9.74 23.31
C GLU A 173 13.13 10.50 21.99
N GLN A 174 14.12 10.09 21.21
CA GLN A 174 14.44 10.71 19.91
C GLN A 174 13.59 10.21 18.75
N LEU A 175 12.82 9.14 18.96
CA LEU A 175 11.92 8.55 17.96
C LEU A 175 10.47 9.05 18.07
N VAL A 176 10.20 10.09 18.86
CA VAL A 176 8.85 10.70 19.03
C VAL A 176 8.77 12.01 18.27
#